data_1af0ebae5c6da191aeee8c743b84752f
#
_entry.id   1af0ebae5c6da191aeee8c743b84752f
#
_cell.length_a   1.000
_cell.length_b   1.000
_cell.length_c   1.000
_cell.angle_alpha   90.00
_cell.angle_beta   90.00
_cell.angle_gamma   90.00
#
_symmetry.space_group_name_H-M   'P 1'
#
loop_
_entity.id
_entity.type
_entity.pdbx_description
1 polymer ?
#
loop_
_entity_poly.entity_id
_entity_poly.type
_entity_poly.pdbx_seq_one_letter_code
_entity_poly.pdbx_strand_id
1 'polypeptide(L)'
;AVGLQKRTPKSNFQIAGAMIGMLSALFDGALYTNTPVAFGNTSERELFDQITSYIREKDGQVRRKDLEEKFSYSGDYLYKTVEKYTGLSLYEYSTKFTMEKAEGLLLDSDLTIAEIMEDLGFSNRTQFYRLFRKNYGMTPREYRKSKFR
;
A
#
# COMPACT_ATOMS: atom_id res chain seq x y z
N ALA A 1 19.92 67.10 18.91
CA ALA A 1 19.56 66.00 19.88
C ALA A 1 18.61 65.07 19.22
N VAL A 2 19.12 63.91 18.82
CA VAL A 2 18.31 62.84 18.20
C VAL A 2 17.79 61.98 19.36
N GLY A 3 16.47 62.05 19.62
CA GLY A 3 15.81 61.28 20.65
C GLY A 3 15.77 59.79 20.26
N LEU A 4 16.54 58.96 20.96
CA LEU A 4 16.41 57.51 20.95
C LEU A 4 15.07 57.11 21.58
N GLN A 5 14.11 56.78 20.76
CA GLN A 5 12.83 56.24 21.22
C GLN A 5 13.07 54.79 21.71
N LYS A 6 13.05 54.62 23.04
CA LYS A 6 13.14 53.31 23.70
C LYS A 6 11.98 52.44 23.24
N ARG A 7 12.27 51.43 22.47
CA ARG A 7 11.34 50.34 22.17
C ARG A 7 10.94 49.67 23.49
N THR A 8 9.70 49.83 23.86
CA THR A 8 9.16 49.20 25.06
C THR A 8 8.93 47.69 24.84
N PRO A 9 9.14 46.85 25.88
CA PRO A 9 9.00 45.38 25.77
C PRO A 9 7.61 44.92 25.29
N LYS A 10 6.59 45.76 25.40
CA LYS A 10 5.21 45.45 24.97
C LYS A 10 5.04 45.29 23.46
N SER A 11 5.87 45.92 22.64
CA SER A 11 5.76 45.79 21.16
C SER A 11 6.23 44.42 20.67
N ASN A 12 7.24 43.86 21.33
CA ASN A 12 7.76 42.53 20.94
C ASN A 12 6.81 41.40 21.34
N PHE A 13 6.04 41.58 22.41
CA PHE A 13 5.04 40.60 22.85
C PHE A 13 3.81 40.57 21.93
N GLN A 14 3.41 41.75 21.41
CA GLN A 14 2.31 41.83 20.45
C GLN A 14 2.67 41.22 19.09
N ILE A 15 3.91 41.42 18.64
CA ILE A 15 4.39 40.81 17.38
C ILE A 15 4.52 39.27 17.53
N ALA A 16 5.03 38.81 18.66
CA ALA A 16 5.12 37.36 18.95
C ALA A 16 3.72 36.73 19.05
N GLY A 17 2.77 37.40 19.70
CA GLY A 17 1.38 36.94 19.78
C GLY A 17 0.69 36.86 18.42
N ALA A 18 0.94 37.83 17.54
CA ALA A 18 0.41 37.81 16.17
C ALA A 18 1.01 36.70 15.32
N MET A 19 2.31 36.47 15.46
CA MET A 19 2.98 35.32 14.75
C MET A 19 2.51 33.95 15.25
N ILE A 20 2.29 33.81 16.57
CA ILE A 20 1.74 32.57 17.14
C ILE A 20 0.28 32.39 16.69
N GLY A 21 -0.51 33.45 16.64
CA GLY A 21 -1.88 33.42 16.12
C GLY A 21 -1.96 33.06 14.64
N MET A 22 -1.03 33.55 13.81
CA MET A 22 -0.92 33.15 12.39
C MET A 22 -0.48 31.71 12.23
N LEU A 23 0.48 31.23 13.02
CA LEU A 23 0.88 29.83 13.02
C LEU A 23 -0.24 28.91 13.53
N SER A 24 -0.98 29.31 14.57
CA SER A 24 -2.14 28.56 15.06
C SER A 24 -3.25 28.49 14.01
N ALA A 25 -3.53 29.60 13.31
CA ALA A 25 -4.51 29.61 12.22
C ALA A 25 -4.08 28.75 11.00
N LEU A 26 -2.78 28.58 10.78
CA LEU A 26 -2.23 27.65 9.79
C LEU A 26 -2.33 26.20 10.24
N PHE A 27 -2.36 25.94 11.55
CA PHE A 27 -2.54 24.61 12.14
C PHE A 27 -3.98 24.31 12.56
N ASP A 28 -4.89 25.28 12.56
CA ASP A 28 -6.31 25.03 12.78
C ASP A 28 -6.87 24.28 11.56
N GLY A 29 -7.38 23.08 11.79
CA GLY A 29 -7.87 22.15 10.76
C GLY A 29 -8.98 22.71 9.85
N ALA A 30 -9.44 23.96 10.06
CA ALA A 30 -10.37 24.65 9.18
C ALA A 30 -9.70 25.22 7.90
N LEU A 31 -8.36 25.38 7.88
CA LEU A 31 -7.60 25.73 6.67
C LEU A 31 -6.91 24.50 6.03
N TYR A 32 -6.85 23.39 6.73
CA TYR A 32 -6.64 22.08 6.13
C TYR A 32 -7.97 21.55 5.58
N THR A 33 -8.58 22.28 4.65
CA THR A 33 -9.27 21.55 3.59
C THR A 33 -8.21 20.63 3.03
N ASN A 34 -8.46 19.31 3.08
CA ASN A 34 -7.64 18.28 2.46
C ASN A 34 -7.37 18.61 0.97
N THR A 35 -6.57 19.61 0.73
CA THR A 35 -5.85 19.81 -0.51
C THR A 35 -4.55 19.05 -0.29
N PRO A 36 -4.42 17.83 -0.81
CA PRO A 36 -3.18 17.09 -0.69
C PRO A 36 -2.12 17.93 -1.39
N VAL A 37 -1.07 18.25 -0.68
CA VAL A 37 0.12 18.82 -1.30
C VAL A 37 0.57 17.79 -2.33
N ALA A 38 0.40 18.14 -3.59
CA ALA A 38 0.62 17.28 -4.75
C ALA A 38 2.12 16.97 -4.90
N PHE A 39 2.57 15.95 -4.20
CA PHE A 39 3.71 15.15 -4.62
C PHE A 39 3.17 13.93 -5.37
N GLY A 40 2.96 14.09 -6.70
CA GLY A 40 2.37 13.07 -7.56
C GLY A 40 0.85 12.94 -7.32
N ASN A 41 0.08 12.93 -8.40
CA ASN A 41 -1.39 12.89 -8.41
C ASN A 41 -1.98 12.13 -7.22
N THR A 42 -2.57 12.82 -6.25
CA THR A 42 -3.20 12.25 -5.06
C THR A 42 -4.24 11.20 -5.46
N SER A 43 -4.97 11.44 -6.54
CA SER A 43 -5.93 10.49 -7.09
C SER A 43 -5.27 9.21 -7.63
N GLU A 44 -4.05 9.28 -8.20
CA GLU A 44 -3.34 8.09 -8.70
C GLU A 44 -2.80 7.24 -7.55
N ARG A 45 -2.33 7.87 -6.48
CA ARG A 45 -1.91 7.17 -5.25
C ARG A 45 -3.10 6.50 -4.57
N GLU A 46 -4.21 7.18 -4.46
CA GLU A 46 -5.45 6.62 -3.92
C GLU A 46 -5.95 5.44 -4.76
N LEU A 47 -5.88 5.56 -6.09
CA LEU A 47 -6.19 4.46 -7.00
C LEU A 47 -5.28 3.26 -6.75
N PHE A 48 -3.96 3.47 -6.62
CA PHE A 48 -3.02 2.39 -6.30
C PHE A 48 -3.36 1.72 -4.97
N ASP A 49 -3.68 2.49 -3.93
CA ASP A 49 -4.04 1.96 -2.62
C ASP A 49 -5.36 1.15 -2.68
N GLN A 50 -6.32 1.59 -3.49
CA GLN A 50 -7.57 0.86 -3.75
C GLN A 50 -7.33 -0.44 -4.53
N ILE A 51 -6.48 -0.41 -5.57
CA ILE A 51 -6.08 -1.61 -6.32
C ILE A 51 -5.42 -2.62 -5.38
N THR A 52 -4.48 -2.16 -4.53
CA THR A 52 -3.79 -3.00 -3.56
C THR A 52 -4.77 -3.65 -2.58
N SER A 53 -5.72 -2.87 -2.05
CA SER A 53 -6.75 -3.38 -1.14
C SER A 53 -7.62 -4.44 -1.81
N TYR A 54 -8.00 -4.22 -3.07
CA TYR A 54 -8.79 -5.18 -3.84
C TYR A 54 -8.02 -6.47 -4.15
N ILE A 55 -6.73 -6.35 -4.52
CA ILE A 55 -5.86 -7.52 -4.75
C ILE A 55 -5.74 -8.35 -3.46
N ARG A 56 -5.58 -7.68 -2.32
CA ARG A 56 -5.49 -8.34 -1.01
C ARG A 56 -6.79 -9.04 -0.63
N GLU A 57 -7.95 -8.38 -0.83
CA GLU A 57 -9.28 -8.96 -0.58
C GLU A 57 -9.51 -10.23 -1.39
N LYS A 58 -8.94 -10.30 -2.59
CA LYS A 58 -9.03 -11.44 -3.50
C LYS A 58 -7.86 -12.43 -3.36
N ASP A 59 -7.07 -12.34 -2.31
CA ASP A 59 -5.90 -13.20 -2.07
C ASP A 59 -4.95 -13.27 -3.30
N GLY A 60 -4.84 -12.16 -4.04
CA GLY A 60 -4.04 -12.07 -5.27
C GLY A 60 -4.69 -12.68 -6.51
N GLN A 61 -5.86 -13.28 -6.41
CA GLN A 61 -6.57 -13.92 -7.52
C GLN A 61 -7.39 -12.88 -8.32
N VAL A 62 -6.70 -12.00 -9.03
CA VAL A 62 -7.31 -10.95 -9.84
C VAL A 62 -6.95 -11.10 -11.31
N ARG A 63 -7.93 -10.90 -12.18
CA ARG A 63 -7.76 -10.84 -13.63
C ARG A 63 -7.86 -9.39 -14.09
N ARG A 64 -7.30 -9.12 -15.27
CA ARG A 64 -7.39 -7.80 -15.91
C ARG A 64 -8.83 -7.28 -15.94
N LYS A 65 -9.76 -8.14 -16.37
CA LYS A 65 -11.17 -7.80 -16.50
C LYS A 65 -11.81 -7.40 -15.18
N ASP A 66 -11.48 -8.10 -14.10
CA ASP A 66 -12.00 -7.83 -12.75
C ASP A 66 -11.59 -6.41 -12.28
N LEU A 67 -10.37 -5.99 -12.60
CA LEU A 67 -9.86 -4.66 -12.28
C LEU A 67 -10.51 -3.59 -13.17
N GLU A 68 -10.64 -3.83 -14.48
CA GLU A 68 -11.29 -2.89 -15.42
C GLU A 68 -12.74 -2.64 -15.02
N GLU A 69 -13.49 -3.69 -14.66
CA GLU A 69 -14.87 -3.59 -14.20
C GLU A 69 -14.98 -2.88 -12.84
N LYS A 70 -14.07 -3.18 -11.91
CA LYS A 70 -14.10 -2.60 -10.56
C LYS A 70 -13.77 -1.12 -10.55
N PHE A 71 -12.75 -0.71 -11.31
CA PHE A 71 -12.20 0.65 -11.24
C PHE A 71 -12.60 1.56 -12.39
N SER A 72 -13.23 1.03 -13.45
CA SER A 72 -13.66 1.79 -14.64
C SER A 72 -12.49 2.49 -15.35
N TYR A 73 -11.29 1.94 -15.27
CA TYR A 73 -10.09 2.36 -15.98
C TYR A 73 -9.63 1.27 -16.95
N SER A 74 -8.88 1.66 -17.99
CA SER A 74 -8.26 0.67 -18.86
C SER A 74 -7.23 -0.17 -18.12
N GLY A 75 -7.12 -1.45 -18.43
CA GLY A 75 -6.15 -2.34 -17.81
C GLY A 75 -4.71 -1.87 -17.95
N ASP A 76 -4.37 -1.25 -19.07
CA ASP A 76 -3.02 -0.70 -19.31
C ASP A 76 -2.69 0.42 -18.32
N TYR A 77 -3.67 1.28 -18.00
CA TYR A 77 -3.47 2.33 -17.00
C TYR A 77 -3.31 1.75 -15.61
N LEU A 78 -4.17 0.79 -15.23
CA LEU A 78 -4.10 0.10 -13.94
C LEU A 78 -2.75 -0.64 -13.78
N TYR A 79 -2.27 -1.30 -14.83
CA TYR A 79 -0.98 -2.01 -14.82
C TYR A 79 0.19 -1.06 -14.66
N LYS A 80 0.21 0.04 -15.41
CA LYS A 80 1.23 1.09 -15.28
C LYS A 80 1.22 1.74 -13.91
N THR A 81 0.05 1.92 -13.30
CA THR A 81 -0.08 2.44 -11.94
C THR A 81 0.59 1.49 -10.95
N VAL A 82 0.31 0.18 -11.00
CA VAL A 82 0.95 -0.80 -10.12
C VAL A 82 2.47 -0.84 -10.35
N GLU A 83 2.92 -0.90 -11.60
CA GLU A 83 4.34 -0.93 -11.95
C GLU A 83 5.08 0.32 -11.47
N LYS A 84 4.49 1.50 -11.62
CA LYS A 84 5.05 2.78 -11.16
C LYS A 84 5.33 2.80 -9.66
N TYR A 85 4.39 2.28 -8.85
CA TYR A 85 4.51 2.33 -7.39
C TYR A 85 5.28 1.15 -6.79
N THR A 86 5.37 0.02 -7.49
CA THR A 86 5.98 -1.22 -6.94
C THR A 86 7.22 -1.67 -7.67
N GLY A 87 7.45 -1.20 -8.90
CA GLY A 87 8.48 -1.73 -9.80
C GLY A 87 8.19 -3.15 -10.30
N LEU A 88 7.00 -3.70 -10.05
CA LEU A 88 6.60 -5.05 -10.41
C LEU A 88 5.44 -5.02 -11.39
N SER A 89 5.38 -6.05 -12.27
CA SER A 89 4.17 -6.28 -13.03
C SER A 89 2.98 -6.60 -12.10
N LEU A 90 1.75 -6.35 -12.57
CA LEU A 90 0.55 -6.69 -11.81
C LEU A 90 0.54 -8.17 -11.39
N TYR A 91 0.96 -9.07 -12.30
CA TYR A 91 1.04 -10.51 -12.01
C TYR A 91 2.01 -10.82 -10.88
N GLU A 92 3.21 -10.23 -10.89
CA GLU A 92 4.19 -10.45 -9.82
C GLU A 92 3.72 -9.86 -8.50
N TYR A 93 3.09 -8.68 -8.55
CA TYR A 93 2.55 -8.01 -7.38
C TYR A 93 1.41 -8.82 -6.75
N SER A 94 0.41 -9.25 -7.54
CA SER A 94 -0.70 -10.06 -7.05
C SER A 94 -0.25 -11.45 -6.56
N THR A 95 0.74 -12.06 -7.23
CA THR A 95 1.30 -13.35 -6.80
C THR A 95 1.86 -13.31 -5.38
N LYS A 96 2.37 -12.17 -4.89
CA LYS A 96 2.83 -12.05 -3.50
C LYS A 96 1.70 -12.32 -2.52
N PHE A 97 0.54 -11.74 -2.73
CA PHE A 97 -0.64 -11.95 -1.87
C PHE A 97 -1.13 -13.41 -1.92
N THR A 98 -1.10 -14.02 -3.12
CA THR A 98 -1.43 -15.45 -3.25
C THR A 98 -0.44 -16.34 -2.49
N MET A 99 0.84 -16.00 -2.49
CA MET A 99 1.84 -16.75 -1.74
C MET A 99 1.76 -16.51 -0.23
N GLU A 100 1.41 -15.29 0.22
CA GLU A 100 1.11 -14.99 1.62
C GLU A 100 -0.09 -15.80 2.12
N LYS A 101 -1.15 -15.93 1.31
CA LYS A 101 -2.29 -16.79 1.62
C LYS A 101 -1.90 -18.25 1.68
N ALA A 102 -1.07 -18.73 0.72
CA ALA A 102 -0.53 -20.10 0.73
C ALA A 102 0.26 -20.39 2.00
N GLU A 103 1.08 -19.45 2.44
CA GLU A 103 1.83 -19.55 3.70
C GLU A 103 0.89 -19.73 4.89
N GLY A 104 -0.11 -18.85 5.03
CA GLY A 104 -1.09 -18.95 6.11
C GLY A 104 -1.80 -20.31 6.13
N LEU A 105 -2.28 -20.78 4.97
CA LEU A 105 -2.93 -22.09 4.88
C LEU A 105 -1.98 -23.26 5.22
N LEU A 106 -0.70 -23.15 4.88
CA LEU A 106 0.30 -24.17 5.24
C LEU A 106 0.54 -24.25 6.75
N LEU A 107 0.40 -23.13 7.48
CA LEU A 107 0.68 -23.03 8.91
C LEU A 107 -0.57 -23.28 9.77
N ASP A 108 -1.71 -22.76 9.33
CA ASP A 108 -2.90 -22.62 10.16
C ASP A 108 -4.00 -23.63 9.80
N SER A 109 -3.76 -24.52 8.82
CA SER A 109 -4.72 -25.55 8.41
C SER A 109 -4.09 -26.92 8.20
N ASP A 110 -4.94 -27.95 8.29
CA ASP A 110 -4.57 -29.34 7.99
C ASP A 110 -4.70 -29.69 6.50
N LEU A 111 -5.00 -28.72 5.65
CA LEU A 111 -5.15 -28.91 4.21
C LEU A 111 -3.86 -29.49 3.61
N THR A 112 -4.01 -30.44 2.71
CA THR A 112 -2.89 -30.93 1.91
C THR A 112 -2.39 -29.84 0.96
N ILE A 113 -1.16 -29.97 0.48
CA ILE A 113 -0.62 -29.00 -0.50
C ILE A 113 -1.46 -29.01 -1.79
N ALA A 114 -2.07 -30.11 -2.15
CA ALA A 114 -2.94 -30.22 -3.32
C ALA A 114 -4.24 -29.42 -3.12
N GLU A 115 -4.87 -29.53 -1.97
CA GLU A 115 -6.07 -28.75 -1.60
C GLU A 115 -5.77 -27.24 -1.53
N ILE A 116 -4.63 -26.86 -0.96
CA ILE A 116 -4.17 -25.44 -0.95
C ILE A 116 -3.98 -24.93 -2.38
N MET A 117 -3.39 -25.72 -3.26
CA MET A 117 -3.22 -25.34 -4.66
C MET A 117 -4.56 -25.17 -5.37
N GLU A 118 -5.52 -26.05 -5.11
CA GLU A 118 -6.87 -25.98 -5.68
C GLU A 118 -7.60 -24.72 -5.18
N ASP A 119 -7.58 -24.45 -3.89
CA ASP A 119 -8.17 -23.26 -3.26
C ASP A 119 -7.59 -21.96 -3.86
N LEU A 120 -6.29 -21.95 -4.13
CA LEU A 120 -5.59 -20.81 -4.73
C LEU A 120 -5.63 -20.79 -6.27
N GLY A 121 -6.38 -21.69 -6.90
CA GLY A 121 -6.56 -21.74 -8.37
C GLY A 121 -5.34 -22.19 -9.17
N PHE A 122 -4.38 -22.89 -8.54
CA PHE A 122 -3.22 -23.45 -9.23
C PHE A 122 -3.51 -24.83 -9.80
N SER A 123 -3.62 -24.92 -11.13
CA SER A 123 -3.69 -26.19 -11.85
C SER A 123 -2.30 -26.82 -12.08
N ASN A 124 -1.22 -26.06 -12.04
CA ASN A 124 0.13 -26.51 -12.31
C ASN A 124 0.99 -26.53 -11.04
N ARG A 125 1.27 -27.76 -10.56
CA ARG A 125 2.08 -28.00 -9.35
C ARG A 125 3.50 -27.42 -9.48
N THR A 126 4.14 -27.59 -10.61
CA THR A 126 5.51 -27.10 -10.84
C THR A 126 5.57 -25.58 -10.73
N GLN A 127 4.56 -24.88 -11.28
CA GLN A 127 4.47 -23.43 -11.18
C GLN A 127 4.28 -22.97 -9.72
N PHE A 128 3.36 -23.60 -8.98
CA PHE A 128 3.14 -23.29 -7.57
C PHE A 128 4.40 -23.48 -6.72
N TYR A 129 5.07 -24.63 -6.85
CA TYR A 129 6.30 -24.92 -6.11
C TYR A 129 7.42 -23.92 -6.45
N ARG A 130 7.56 -23.54 -7.73
CA ARG A 130 8.54 -22.54 -8.17
C ARG A 130 8.26 -21.18 -7.57
N LEU A 131 7.00 -20.72 -7.59
CA LEU A 131 6.59 -19.44 -7.04
C LEU A 131 6.78 -19.42 -5.52
N PHE A 132 6.37 -20.45 -4.83
CA PHE A 132 6.54 -20.56 -3.39
C PHE A 132 8.02 -20.54 -3.00
N ARG A 133 8.86 -21.33 -3.68
CA ARG A 133 10.31 -21.32 -3.44
C ARG A 133 10.96 -19.98 -3.76
N LYS A 134 10.49 -19.26 -4.78
CA LYS A 134 10.97 -17.90 -5.10
C LYS A 134 10.70 -16.93 -3.95
N ASN A 135 9.57 -17.06 -3.26
CA ASN A 135 9.16 -16.14 -2.18
C ASN A 135 9.73 -16.54 -0.82
N TYR A 136 9.86 -17.82 -0.51
CA TYR A 136 10.23 -18.33 0.83
C TYR A 136 11.54 -19.10 0.88
N GLY A 137 12.24 -19.29 -0.25
CA GLY A 137 13.54 -19.96 -0.32
C GLY A 137 13.48 -21.49 -0.26
N MET A 138 12.32 -22.09 0.08
CA MET A 138 12.13 -23.52 0.24
C MET A 138 10.78 -23.98 -0.34
N THR A 139 10.60 -25.29 -0.46
CA THR A 139 9.35 -25.87 -0.96
C THR A 139 8.23 -25.76 0.09
N PRO A 140 6.93 -25.77 -0.32
CA PRO A 140 5.81 -25.76 0.62
C PRO A 140 5.89 -26.88 1.66
N ARG A 141 6.36 -28.07 1.27
CA ARG A 141 6.51 -29.22 2.17
C ARG A 141 7.61 -29.00 3.23
N GLU A 142 8.74 -28.46 2.81
CA GLU A 142 9.85 -28.10 3.70
C GLU A 142 9.43 -26.99 4.66
N TYR A 143 8.73 -25.98 4.16
CA TYR A 143 8.22 -24.85 4.93
C TYR A 143 7.29 -25.32 6.06
N ARG A 144 6.29 -26.14 5.75
CA ARG A 144 5.40 -26.74 6.75
C ARG A 144 6.16 -27.49 7.83
N LYS A 145 7.14 -28.33 7.42
CA LYS A 145 7.94 -29.10 8.38
C LYS A 145 8.83 -28.24 9.28
N SER A 146 9.32 -27.10 8.77
CA SER A 146 10.24 -26.24 9.53
C SER A 146 9.56 -25.50 10.67
N LYS A 147 8.24 -25.27 10.59
CA LYS A 147 7.46 -24.52 11.58
C LYS A 147 6.87 -25.41 12.69
N PHE A 148 6.75 -26.71 12.46
CA PHE A 148 6.26 -27.68 13.46
C PHE A 148 7.39 -28.44 14.17
N ARG A 149 8.61 -27.88 14.17
CA ARG A 149 9.74 -28.26 15.01
C ARG A 149 9.91 -27.20 16.09
#